data_7a345b11854f7611e916a16fe87ecce9
#
_entry.id   7a345b11854f7611e916a16fe87ecce9
#
_cell.length_a   1.000
_cell.length_b   1.000
_cell.length_c   1.000
_cell.angle_alpha   90.00
_cell.angle_beta   90.00
_cell.angle_gamma   90.00
#
_symmetry.space_group_name_H-M   'P 1'
#
loop_
_entity.id
_entity.type
_entity.pdbx_description
1 polymer ?
#
loop_
_entity_poly.entity_id
_entity_poly.type
_entity_poly.pdbx_seq_one_letter_code
_entity_poly.pdbx_strand_id
1 'polypeptide(L)'
;MARSAGIAISNRPGGTSFNPFLVFGGVGLGKTHLAHAIGIKIKEKHPDKTVLYISSERFTQQYIESVRKNNRNDFIHFYQIIDVLIIDDIQFLSGKSGTQEVFFHIFNHLHQNGKQVILLSLIHI
;
A
#
# COMPACT_ATOMS: atom_id res chain seq x y z
N MET A 1 -8.80 -18.41 0.89
CA MET A 1 -8.12 -17.63 1.94
C MET A 1 -8.00 -16.15 1.60
N ALA A 2 -7.44 -15.81 0.46
CA ALA A 2 -7.31 -14.40 0.07
C ALA A 2 -8.67 -13.68 -0.01
N ARG A 3 -9.70 -14.38 -0.48
CA ARG A 3 -11.04 -13.81 -0.56
C ARG A 3 -11.61 -13.51 0.82
N SER A 4 -11.40 -14.42 1.78
CA SER A 4 -11.86 -14.21 3.16
C SER A 4 -11.15 -13.05 3.82
N ALA A 5 -9.82 -12.93 3.60
CA ALA A 5 -9.04 -11.80 4.09
C ALA A 5 -9.53 -10.49 3.47
N GLY A 6 -9.81 -10.50 2.16
CA GLY A 6 -10.31 -9.33 1.46
C GLY A 6 -11.66 -8.85 2.00
N ILE A 7 -12.56 -9.79 2.30
CA ILE A 7 -13.86 -9.46 2.89
C ILE A 7 -13.67 -8.83 4.27
N ALA A 8 -12.83 -9.44 5.11
CA ALA A 8 -12.56 -8.94 6.45
C ALA A 8 -11.97 -7.52 6.42
N ILE A 9 -11.00 -7.28 5.52
CA ILE A 9 -10.37 -5.97 5.35
C ILE A 9 -11.41 -4.94 4.88
N SER A 10 -12.27 -5.32 3.93
CA SER A 10 -13.30 -4.41 3.42
C SER A 10 -14.27 -3.95 4.50
N ASN A 11 -14.58 -4.84 5.46
CA ASN A 11 -15.48 -4.50 6.56
C ASN A 11 -14.79 -3.64 7.62
N ARG A 12 -13.52 -3.92 7.91
CA ARG A 12 -12.78 -3.23 8.99
C ARG A 12 -11.34 -2.96 8.55
N PRO A 13 -11.11 -1.98 7.65
CA PRO A 13 -9.74 -1.68 7.21
C PRO A 13 -8.87 -1.26 8.39
N GLY A 14 -7.72 -1.92 8.53
CA GLY A 14 -6.80 -1.67 9.63
C GLY A 14 -7.20 -2.33 10.94
N GLY A 15 -8.41 -2.88 11.04
CA GLY A 15 -8.93 -3.46 12.27
C GLY A 15 -8.85 -4.98 12.36
N THR A 16 -8.16 -5.63 11.43
CA THR A 16 -8.04 -7.09 11.41
C THR A 16 -6.59 -7.52 11.54
N SER A 17 -6.37 -8.85 11.70
CA SER A 17 -5.02 -9.41 11.71
C SER A 17 -4.36 -9.41 10.33
N PHE A 18 -5.10 -9.06 9.27
CA PHE A 18 -4.57 -8.95 7.90
C PHE A 18 -4.04 -7.56 7.62
N ASN A 19 -3.27 -7.00 8.53
CA ASN A 19 -2.65 -5.70 8.37
C ASN A 19 -1.18 -5.78 8.85
N PRO A 20 -0.19 -5.76 7.95
CA PRO A 20 -0.33 -5.62 6.50
C PRO A 20 -0.84 -6.89 5.83
N PHE A 21 -1.51 -6.74 4.70
CA PHE A 21 -1.94 -7.86 3.90
C PHE A 21 -0.98 -8.00 2.72
N LEU A 22 -0.25 -9.12 2.70
CA LEU A 22 0.73 -9.39 1.65
C LEU A 22 0.17 -10.43 0.68
N VAL A 23 0.08 -10.06 -0.59
CA VAL A 23 -0.37 -10.95 -1.65
C VAL A 23 0.78 -11.13 -2.63
N PHE A 24 1.18 -12.37 -2.86
CA PHE A 24 2.24 -12.68 -3.81
C PHE A 24 1.83 -13.88 -4.66
N GLY A 25 2.44 -13.98 -5.84
CA GLY A 25 2.14 -15.06 -6.77
C GLY A 25 2.72 -14.77 -8.14
N GLY A 26 2.50 -15.67 -9.07
CA GLY A 26 2.97 -15.51 -10.45
C GLY A 26 2.30 -14.37 -11.17
N VAL A 27 2.72 -14.15 -12.40
CA VAL A 27 2.11 -13.16 -13.27
C VAL A 27 0.63 -13.44 -13.36
N GLY A 28 -0.19 -12.54 -12.84
CA GLY A 28 -1.61 -12.77 -12.86
C GLY A 28 -2.41 -11.52 -12.64
N LEU A 29 -3.46 -11.40 -13.44
CA LEU A 29 -4.46 -10.36 -13.26
C LEU A 29 -5.21 -10.55 -11.96
N GLY A 30 -5.22 -11.77 -11.42
CA GLY A 30 -5.97 -12.10 -10.19
C GLY A 30 -5.48 -11.34 -8.97
N LYS A 31 -4.15 -11.20 -8.81
CA LYS A 31 -3.55 -10.50 -7.69
C LYS A 31 -3.94 -9.01 -7.69
N THR A 32 -3.71 -8.34 -8.80
CA THR A 32 -4.05 -6.93 -8.98
C THR A 32 -5.56 -6.73 -8.94
N HIS A 33 -6.30 -7.63 -9.56
CA HIS A 33 -7.75 -7.58 -9.57
C HIS A 33 -8.32 -7.65 -8.15
N LEU A 34 -7.79 -8.56 -7.32
CA LEU A 34 -8.20 -8.69 -5.93
C LEU A 34 -7.96 -7.39 -5.15
N ALA A 35 -6.79 -6.79 -5.32
CA ALA A 35 -6.44 -5.56 -4.63
C ALA A 35 -7.36 -4.41 -5.03
N HIS A 36 -7.65 -4.28 -6.33
CA HIS A 36 -8.59 -3.26 -6.82
C HIS A 36 -9.99 -3.49 -6.26
N ALA A 37 -10.45 -4.75 -6.23
CA ALA A 37 -11.76 -5.08 -5.70
C ALA A 37 -11.87 -4.73 -4.22
N ILE A 38 -10.83 -5.01 -3.45
CA ILE A 38 -10.79 -4.64 -2.02
C ILE A 38 -10.87 -3.11 -1.86
N GLY A 39 -10.08 -2.38 -2.64
CA GLY A 39 -10.07 -0.92 -2.59
C GLY A 39 -11.43 -0.31 -2.91
N ILE A 40 -12.07 -0.80 -3.97
CA ILE A 40 -13.40 -0.34 -4.37
C ILE A 40 -14.42 -0.64 -3.26
N LYS A 41 -14.36 -1.84 -2.69
CA LYS A 41 -15.28 -2.25 -1.63
C LYS A 41 -15.13 -1.40 -0.37
N ILE A 42 -13.88 -1.09 0.00
CA ILE A 42 -13.62 -0.21 1.13
C ILE A 42 -14.23 1.17 0.88
N LYS A 43 -14.04 1.72 -0.32
CA LYS A 43 -14.55 3.04 -0.66
C LYS A 43 -16.08 3.08 -0.65
N GLU A 44 -16.73 1.99 -1.07
CA GLU A 44 -18.18 1.87 -1.02
C GLU A 44 -18.71 1.84 0.41
N LYS A 45 -18.04 1.07 1.29
CA LYS A 45 -18.47 0.91 2.69
C LYS A 45 -18.03 2.05 3.59
N HIS A 46 -16.93 2.71 3.24
CA HIS A 46 -16.33 3.77 4.04
C HIS A 46 -15.97 4.95 3.13
N PRO A 47 -16.97 5.68 2.60
CA PRO A 47 -16.71 6.73 1.61
C PRO A 47 -15.86 7.90 2.12
N ASP A 48 -15.75 8.04 3.43
CA ASP A 48 -14.91 9.07 4.06
C ASP A 48 -13.43 8.69 4.14
N LYS A 49 -13.07 7.44 3.86
CA LYS A 49 -11.69 7.00 3.92
C LYS A 49 -10.94 7.27 2.62
N THR A 50 -9.67 7.64 2.76
CA THR A 50 -8.78 7.86 1.61
C THR A 50 -8.09 6.56 1.26
N VAL A 51 -8.34 6.08 0.04
CA VAL A 51 -7.75 4.85 -0.49
C VAL A 51 -6.84 5.21 -1.64
N LEU A 52 -5.56 4.80 -1.56
CA LEU A 52 -4.60 5.03 -2.63
C LEU A 52 -4.06 3.70 -3.13
N TYR A 53 -4.13 3.48 -4.45
CA TYR A 53 -3.46 2.39 -5.14
C TYR A 53 -2.32 2.98 -5.97
N ILE A 54 -1.10 2.46 -5.77
CA ILE A 54 0.07 2.96 -6.49
C ILE A 54 1.07 1.83 -6.71
N SER A 55 1.78 1.86 -7.84
CA SER A 55 2.88 0.93 -8.05
C SER A 55 4.13 1.40 -7.29
N SER A 56 4.98 0.46 -6.90
CA SER A 56 6.23 0.83 -6.23
C SER A 56 7.16 1.63 -7.14
N GLU A 57 7.09 1.40 -8.45
CA GLU A 57 7.85 2.19 -9.41
C GLU A 57 7.41 3.65 -9.39
N ARG A 58 6.11 3.89 -9.42
CA ARG A 58 5.57 5.26 -9.33
C ARG A 58 5.90 5.91 -8.00
N PHE A 59 5.79 5.17 -6.91
CA PHE A 59 6.17 5.63 -5.58
C PHE A 59 7.62 6.08 -5.57
N THR A 60 8.52 5.28 -6.14
CA THR A 60 9.95 5.59 -6.23
C THR A 60 10.19 6.87 -7.03
N GLN A 61 9.51 7.01 -8.17
CA GLN A 61 9.63 8.22 -8.99
C GLN A 61 9.18 9.46 -8.23
N GLN A 62 8.08 9.37 -7.52
CA GLN A 62 7.57 10.47 -6.71
C GLN A 62 8.53 10.84 -5.59
N TYR A 63 9.13 9.84 -4.95
CA TYR A 63 10.10 10.07 -3.90
C TYR A 63 11.35 10.79 -4.44
N ILE A 64 11.91 10.31 -5.54
CA ILE A 64 13.08 10.92 -6.18
C ILE A 64 12.79 12.37 -6.54
N GLU A 65 11.62 12.62 -7.12
CA GLU A 65 11.19 13.95 -7.48
C GLU A 65 11.09 14.88 -6.27
N SER A 66 10.57 14.36 -5.14
CA SER A 66 10.43 15.12 -3.91
C SER A 66 11.78 15.53 -3.32
N VAL A 67 12.78 14.64 -3.41
CA VAL A 67 14.13 14.93 -2.95
C VAL A 67 14.76 16.01 -3.84
N ARG A 68 14.61 15.87 -5.16
CA ARG A 68 15.16 16.82 -6.10
C ARG A 68 14.57 18.23 -5.92
N LYS A 69 13.27 18.31 -5.63
CA LYS A 69 12.56 19.57 -5.43
C LYS A 69 12.62 20.07 -3.98
N ASN A 70 13.33 19.34 -3.13
CA ASN A 70 13.48 19.69 -1.71
C ASN A 70 12.15 19.80 -0.97
N ASN A 71 11.19 18.89 -1.30
CA ASN A 71 9.91 18.82 -0.61
C ASN A 71 9.59 17.42 -0.08
N ARG A 72 10.64 16.73 0.39
CA ARG A 72 10.53 15.36 0.91
C ARG A 72 9.53 15.25 2.07
N ASN A 73 9.47 16.27 2.94
CA ASN A 73 8.54 16.23 4.08
C ASN A 73 7.08 16.26 3.62
N ASP A 74 6.77 17.01 2.59
CA ASP A 74 5.42 17.06 2.03
C ASP A 74 5.03 15.71 1.42
N PHE A 75 5.98 15.05 0.75
CA PHE A 75 5.79 13.72 0.20
C PHE A 75 5.44 12.72 1.30
N ILE A 76 6.22 12.69 2.38
CA ILE A 76 6.00 11.78 3.51
C ILE A 76 4.64 12.08 4.15
N HIS A 77 4.34 13.34 4.39
CA HIS A 77 3.08 13.74 5.02
C HIS A 77 1.87 13.31 4.19
N PHE A 78 1.95 13.44 2.86
CA PHE A 78 0.87 13.02 1.97
C PHE A 78 0.51 11.54 2.19
N TYR A 79 1.54 10.67 2.28
CA TYR A 79 1.29 9.25 2.47
C TYR A 79 0.82 8.92 3.89
N GLN A 80 1.20 9.71 4.88
CA GLN A 80 0.82 9.44 6.27
C GLN A 80 -0.65 9.71 6.57
N ILE A 81 -1.33 10.50 5.75
CA ILE A 81 -2.75 10.79 5.94
C ILE A 81 -3.68 9.82 5.22
N ILE A 82 -3.12 8.87 4.48
CA ILE A 82 -3.90 7.88 3.74
C ILE A 82 -4.44 6.84 4.72
N ASP A 83 -5.69 6.42 4.53
CA ASP A 83 -6.32 5.41 5.38
C ASP A 83 -6.06 4.00 4.91
N VAL A 84 -5.98 3.79 3.60
CA VAL A 84 -5.70 2.48 3.00
C VAL A 84 -4.69 2.68 1.88
N LEU A 85 -3.52 2.08 2.04
CA LEU A 85 -2.45 2.16 1.04
C LEU A 85 -2.25 0.80 0.40
N ILE A 86 -2.40 0.74 -0.93
CA ILE A 86 -2.18 -0.47 -1.72
C ILE A 86 -0.99 -0.20 -2.63
N ILE A 87 0.10 -0.95 -2.42
CA ILE A 87 1.30 -0.82 -3.25
C ILE A 87 1.51 -2.08 -4.05
N ASP A 88 1.56 -1.91 -5.37
CA ASP A 88 1.77 -3.01 -6.31
C ASP A 88 3.26 -3.14 -6.65
N ASP A 89 3.67 -4.38 -6.98
CA ASP A 89 5.00 -4.69 -7.49
C ASP A 89 6.12 -4.27 -6.54
N ILE A 90 5.97 -4.59 -5.25
CA ILE A 90 6.94 -4.16 -4.23
C ILE A 90 8.34 -4.72 -4.44
N GLN A 91 8.49 -5.75 -5.28
CA GLN A 91 9.81 -6.29 -5.62
C GLN A 91 10.70 -5.25 -6.32
N PHE A 92 10.12 -4.24 -6.94
CA PHE A 92 10.90 -3.15 -7.56
C PHE A 92 11.60 -2.26 -6.54
N LEU A 93 11.27 -2.36 -5.25
CA LEU A 93 11.99 -1.65 -4.20
C LEU A 93 13.34 -2.29 -3.87
N SER A 94 13.57 -3.50 -4.34
CA SER A 94 14.83 -4.22 -4.10
C SER A 94 16.01 -3.41 -4.65
N GLY A 95 17.06 -3.26 -3.83
CA GLY A 95 18.25 -2.52 -4.22
C GLY A 95 18.13 -1.00 -4.18
N LYS A 96 16.99 -0.47 -3.77
CA LYS A 96 16.76 0.98 -3.71
C LYS A 96 16.68 1.42 -2.25
N SER A 97 17.83 1.47 -1.57
CA SER A 97 17.89 1.65 -0.12
C SER A 97 17.21 2.92 0.37
N GLY A 98 17.40 4.05 -0.30
CA GLY A 98 16.75 5.30 0.11
C GLY A 98 15.24 5.25 0.01
N THR A 99 14.73 4.66 -1.07
CA THR A 99 13.28 4.48 -1.26
C THR A 99 12.73 3.50 -0.23
N GLN A 100 13.47 2.42 0.07
CA GLN A 100 13.07 1.46 1.08
C GLN A 100 12.94 2.11 2.45
N GLU A 101 13.89 2.96 2.83
CA GLU A 101 13.86 3.64 4.13
C GLU A 101 12.61 4.52 4.27
N VAL A 102 12.29 5.31 3.26
CA VAL A 102 11.13 6.18 3.31
C VAL A 102 9.84 5.36 3.28
N PHE A 103 9.85 4.26 2.52
CA PHE A 103 8.69 3.37 2.49
C PHE A 103 8.44 2.78 3.86
N PHE A 104 9.47 2.27 4.53
CA PHE A 104 9.31 1.69 5.87
C PHE A 104 8.89 2.73 6.89
N HIS A 105 9.38 3.96 6.77
CA HIS A 105 8.96 5.04 7.65
C HIS A 105 7.44 5.30 7.52
N ILE A 106 6.96 5.38 6.29
CA ILE A 106 5.52 5.56 6.00
C ILE A 106 4.73 4.34 6.48
N PHE A 107 5.21 3.14 6.16
CA PHE A 107 4.55 1.89 6.55
C PHE A 107 4.39 1.79 8.07
N ASN A 108 5.45 2.06 8.83
CA ASN A 108 5.41 1.99 10.29
C ASN A 108 4.41 2.98 10.85
N HIS A 109 4.37 4.20 10.30
CA HIS A 109 3.41 5.22 10.74
C HIS A 109 1.98 4.75 10.51
N LEU A 110 1.68 4.25 9.31
CA LEU A 110 0.35 3.77 8.96
C LEU A 110 -0.06 2.60 9.85
N HIS A 111 0.84 1.65 10.03
CA HIS A 111 0.56 0.46 10.84
C HIS A 111 0.29 0.82 12.29
N GLN A 112 1.10 1.71 12.88
CA GLN A 112 0.93 2.15 14.27
C GLN A 112 -0.36 2.93 14.49
N ASN A 113 -0.89 3.55 13.44
CA ASN A 113 -2.11 4.33 13.53
C ASN A 113 -3.35 3.57 13.04
N GLY A 114 -3.27 2.25 12.94
CA GLY A 114 -4.39 1.41 12.56
C GLY A 114 -4.85 1.56 11.12
N LYS A 115 -4.00 2.09 10.26
CA LYS A 115 -4.30 2.20 8.82
C LYS A 115 -4.02 0.89 8.12
N GLN A 116 -4.76 0.60 7.07
CA GLN A 116 -4.58 -0.64 6.31
C GLN A 116 -3.50 -0.49 5.25
N VAL A 117 -2.59 -1.48 5.17
CA VAL A 117 -1.58 -1.55 4.11
C VAL A 117 -1.74 -2.88 3.39
N ILE A 118 -1.75 -2.83 2.07
CA ILE A 118 -1.83 -4.01 1.20
C ILE A 118 -0.63 -3.98 0.27
N LEU A 119 0.16 -5.04 0.30
CA LEU A 119 1.39 -5.15 -0.48
C LEU A 119 1.24 -6.28 -1.50
N LEU A 120 1.54 -5.99 -2.76
CA LEU A 120 1.45 -6.96 -3.85
C LEU A 120 2.83 -7.19 -4.43
N SER A 121 3.17 -8.47 -4.68
CA SER A 121 4.46 -8.84 -5.23
C SER A 121 4.32 -10.00 -6.21
N LEU A 122 5.13 -9.98 -7.27
CA LEU A 122 5.22 -11.12 -8.20
C LEU A 122 6.04 -12.26 -7.62
N ILE A 123 6.90 -11.96 -6.65
CA ILE A 123 7.77 -12.96 -6.04
C ILE A 123 7.53 -13.00 -4.54
N HIS A 124 7.85 -14.15 -3.96
CA HIS A 124 7.78 -14.35 -2.52
C HIS A 124 8.97 -13.65 -1.87
N ILE A 125 8.71 -12.74 -0.97
CA ILE A 125 9.73 -11.98 -0.27
C ILE A 125 9.63 -12.14 1.23
#